data_4a63ff077da11de58fc774d1ae50ea86
#
_entry.id   4a63ff077da11de58fc774d1ae50ea86
#
_cell.length_a   1.000
_cell.length_b   1.000
_cell.length_c   1.000
_cell.angle_alpha   90.00
_cell.angle_beta   90.00
_cell.angle_gamma   90.00
#
_symmetry.space_group_name_H-M   'P 1'
#
loop_
_entity.id
_entity.type
_entity.pdbx_description
1 polymer ?
#
loop_
_entity_poly.entity_id
_entity_poly.type
_entity_poly.pdbx_seq_one_letter_code
_entity_poly.pdbx_strand_id
1 'polypeptide(L)'
;MKFAIKHEIKGRMRIHVAQYRMSCAQADTLLYFLQNDIQVSSAKVYERTGDAVICYDGSRAELIDKLRHFHYEDVEVPNGLIENSGRELNASYQEKLIGRVVGRYASRIFLPYPIRACWTTVKSFRYIWKGIKTLAARKIEVPVLDATAIGVSILRGDTETAGSIMFLLGIGELLEEWTHKKSVGDLARTMSLNVGKVWLKKDGVEVLVGAKEVREGDEVVVHMGNVIPFDGVVTDGEAMVNQASLTGESEPVRRISENYVYAGTVVEEGELTILVKAVGGSSRYDKIVQMIEESQKLKSGLESRAEHLADRLVPYSLGGTALTYLLTRNATRALSILMVDFSCALKLAMPISVLSAIREAGFYNMTVKGGKYLEAMAEADTIVFDKTGTLTKAKPTVAKVISFNGDSPDELLRIAACMEEHFPHSMAKAVVAAAREKGLDHEEMHSKVEYVVAHGISTTINGRKAVIGSYHFVFEDEGAALPAGTKELFGSLPEEYSHLYLAIEGQLAAVICIEDPLREEAEAVINSLRRSGIRKIVMMTGDSERTAASIAKRVGVDEYYSEVLPEDKAGFIEREKAAGRKVVMIGDGINDSPALSAADAGIAISDGAELAREIADITIAAEDLREIVVL
;
A
#
# COMPACT_ATOMS: atom_id res chain seq x y z
N MET A 1 -27.25 -11.49 24.01
CA MET A 1 -26.45 -12.72 24.11
C MET A 1 -26.34 -13.18 25.57
N LYS A 2 -26.36 -14.51 25.85
CA LYS A 2 -26.11 -15.06 27.21
C LYS A 2 -24.62 -15.41 27.34
N PHE A 3 -23.96 -14.93 28.39
CA PHE A 3 -22.54 -15.20 28.64
C PHE A 3 -22.21 -15.20 30.13
N ALA A 4 -21.06 -15.78 30.49
CA ALA A 4 -20.48 -15.76 31.82
C ALA A 4 -19.07 -15.12 31.77
N ILE A 5 -18.74 -14.29 32.74
CA ILE A 5 -17.41 -13.72 32.88
C ILE A 5 -16.51 -14.76 33.56
N LYS A 6 -15.51 -15.28 32.84
CA LYS A 6 -14.54 -16.26 33.36
C LYS A 6 -13.39 -15.63 34.11
N HIS A 7 -12.94 -14.48 33.64
CA HIS A 7 -11.82 -13.76 34.24
C HIS A 7 -11.92 -12.27 33.91
N GLU A 8 -11.56 -11.43 34.85
CA GLU A 8 -11.60 -9.98 34.65
C GLU A 8 -10.47 -9.30 35.44
N ILE A 9 -9.84 -8.33 34.78
CA ILE A 9 -8.91 -7.36 35.38
C ILE A 9 -9.27 -5.97 34.85
N LYS A 10 -8.75 -4.91 35.41
CA LYS A 10 -9.04 -3.53 34.96
C LYS A 10 -8.67 -3.38 33.48
N GLY A 11 -9.64 -2.99 32.65
CA GLY A 11 -9.48 -2.79 31.21
C GLY A 11 -9.45 -4.08 30.36
N ARG A 12 -9.63 -5.28 30.96
CA ARG A 12 -9.65 -6.54 30.19
C ARG A 12 -10.58 -7.56 30.82
N MET A 13 -11.50 -8.10 30.03
CA MET A 13 -12.37 -9.20 30.47
C MET A 13 -12.31 -10.39 29.51
N ARG A 14 -12.49 -11.59 30.07
CA ARG A 14 -12.72 -12.82 29.32
C ARG A 14 -14.11 -13.33 29.63
N ILE A 15 -14.94 -13.42 28.59
CA ILE A 15 -16.29 -13.95 28.67
C ILE A 15 -16.37 -15.31 28.01
N HIS A 16 -17.31 -16.15 28.46
CA HIS A 16 -17.70 -17.39 27.83
C HIS A 16 -19.14 -17.26 27.36
N VAL A 17 -19.36 -17.42 26.06
CA VAL A 17 -20.70 -17.37 25.46
C VAL A 17 -21.42 -18.69 25.74
N ALA A 18 -22.60 -18.60 26.34
CA ALA A 18 -23.39 -19.76 26.75
C ALA A 18 -24.15 -20.37 25.56
N GLN A 19 -23.39 -21.04 24.66
CA GLN A 19 -23.94 -21.79 23.53
C GLN A 19 -23.20 -23.10 23.36
N TYR A 20 -23.87 -24.12 22.81
CA TYR A 20 -23.30 -25.47 22.66
C TYR A 20 -22.08 -25.50 21.74
N ARG A 21 -22.11 -24.75 20.66
CA ARG A 21 -21.00 -24.63 19.68
C ARG A 21 -21.10 -23.29 18.98
N MET A 22 -19.99 -22.60 18.86
CA MET A 22 -19.89 -21.36 18.10
C MET A 22 -19.39 -21.68 16.68
N SER A 23 -20.13 -21.24 15.65
CA SER A 23 -19.66 -21.37 14.27
C SER A 23 -18.57 -20.32 13.97
N CYS A 24 -17.78 -20.55 12.91
CA CYS A 24 -16.79 -19.56 12.46
C CYS A 24 -17.45 -18.21 12.14
N ALA A 25 -18.59 -18.23 11.43
CA ALA A 25 -19.36 -17.04 11.10
C ALA A 25 -19.83 -16.30 12.36
N GLN A 26 -20.39 -17.00 13.35
CA GLN A 26 -20.77 -16.37 14.62
C GLN A 26 -19.59 -15.76 15.37
N ALA A 27 -18.43 -16.43 15.35
CA ALA A 27 -17.23 -15.88 15.98
C ALA A 27 -16.74 -14.61 15.27
N ASP A 28 -16.86 -14.55 13.95
CA ASP A 28 -16.48 -13.38 13.18
C ASP A 28 -17.49 -12.24 13.33
N THR A 29 -18.80 -12.53 13.37
CA THR A 29 -19.84 -11.54 13.67
C THR A 29 -19.62 -10.91 15.07
N LEU A 30 -19.36 -11.74 16.08
CA LEU A 30 -19.07 -11.23 17.43
C LEU A 30 -17.77 -10.40 17.46
N LEU A 31 -16.73 -10.85 16.75
CA LEU A 31 -15.48 -10.12 16.66
C LEU A 31 -15.68 -8.76 15.98
N TYR A 32 -16.42 -8.73 14.88
CA TYR A 32 -16.75 -7.49 14.16
C TYR A 32 -17.52 -6.52 15.04
N PHE A 33 -18.56 -7.00 15.73
CA PHE A 33 -19.32 -6.18 16.68
C PHE A 33 -18.42 -5.55 17.74
N LEU A 34 -17.51 -6.34 18.33
CA LEU A 34 -16.60 -5.86 19.37
C LEU A 34 -15.56 -4.87 18.84
N GLN A 35 -15.04 -5.07 17.63
CA GLN A 35 -14.03 -4.18 17.03
C GLN A 35 -14.59 -2.84 16.57
N ASN A 36 -15.90 -2.76 16.31
CA ASN A 36 -16.58 -1.52 15.94
C ASN A 36 -17.07 -0.71 17.15
N ASP A 37 -16.90 -1.20 18.36
CA ASP A 37 -17.24 -0.44 19.57
C ASP A 37 -16.08 0.48 19.99
N ILE A 38 -16.34 1.78 20.06
CA ILE A 38 -15.35 2.84 20.41
C ILE A 38 -14.64 2.56 21.75
N GLN A 39 -15.31 1.85 22.67
CA GLN A 39 -14.75 1.52 23.97
C GLN A 39 -13.81 0.30 23.96
N VAL A 40 -13.77 -0.46 22.87
CA VAL A 40 -12.96 -1.67 22.74
C VAL A 40 -11.66 -1.39 22.01
N SER A 41 -10.54 -1.45 22.73
CA SER A 41 -9.21 -1.30 22.15
C SER A 41 -8.72 -2.54 21.42
N SER A 42 -9.11 -3.74 21.87
CA SER A 42 -8.84 -4.99 21.14
C SER A 42 -9.79 -6.10 21.58
N ALA A 43 -10.10 -7.01 20.63
CA ALA A 43 -10.90 -8.20 20.92
C ALA A 43 -10.35 -9.45 20.24
N LYS A 44 -10.49 -10.61 20.88
CA LYS A 44 -10.20 -11.93 20.29
C LYS A 44 -11.31 -12.90 20.65
N VAL A 45 -11.89 -13.56 19.66
CA VAL A 45 -12.96 -14.56 19.85
C VAL A 45 -12.42 -15.95 19.48
N TYR A 46 -12.65 -16.91 20.34
CA TYR A 46 -12.20 -18.30 20.19
C TYR A 46 -13.41 -19.21 19.96
N GLU A 47 -13.68 -19.58 18.72
CA GLU A 47 -14.84 -20.37 18.30
C GLU A 47 -14.92 -21.75 18.97
N ARG A 48 -13.76 -22.40 19.21
CA ARG A 48 -13.70 -23.75 19.80
C ARG A 48 -14.10 -23.78 21.26
N THR A 49 -13.76 -22.72 21.99
CA THR A 49 -14.04 -22.63 23.45
C THR A 49 -15.26 -21.78 23.74
N GLY A 50 -15.78 -21.04 22.75
CA GLY A 50 -16.84 -20.05 22.92
C GLY A 50 -16.43 -18.89 23.82
N ASP A 51 -15.13 -18.63 23.95
CA ASP A 51 -14.62 -17.54 24.78
C ASP A 51 -14.31 -16.31 23.93
N ALA A 52 -14.53 -15.12 24.49
CA ALA A 52 -14.03 -13.87 23.95
C ALA A 52 -13.19 -13.14 24.99
N VAL A 53 -12.04 -12.63 24.55
CA VAL A 53 -11.16 -11.76 25.36
C VAL A 53 -11.29 -10.36 24.79
N ILE A 54 -11.67 -9.40 25.65
CA ILE A 54 -12.00 -8.03 25.27
C ILE A 54 -11.14 -7.12 26.12
N CYS A 55 -10.35 -6.26 25.49
CA CYS A 55 -9.66 -5.14 26.14
C CYS A 55 -10.47 -3.86 25.83
N TYR A 56 -10.72 -3.04 26.85
CA TYR A 56 -11.59 -1.88 26.75
C TYR A 56 -11.11 -0.72 27.60
N ASP A 57 -11.37 0.50 27.14
CA ASP A 57 -11.00 1.77 27.78
C ASP A 57 -12.25 2.62 28.06
N GLY A 58 -13.26 2.02 28.70
CA GLY A 58 -14.52 2.70 28.95
C GLY A 58 -15.31 2.11 30.10
N SER A 59 -16.62 2.39 30.12
CA SER A 59 -17.53 1.91 31.15
C SER A 59 -17.79 0.41 31.05
N ARG A 60 -17.33 -0.35 32.05
CA ARG A 60 -17.65 -1.79 32.17
C ARG A 60 -19.15 -2.08 32.07
N ALA A 61 -19.97 -1.24 32.69
CA ALA A 61 -21.41 -1.45 32.74
C ALA A 61 -22.05 -1.35 31.36
N GLU A 62 -21.64 -0.37 30.56
CA GLU A 62 -22.12 -0.18 29.19
C GLU A 62 -21.69 -1.33 28.26
N LEU A 63 -20.43 -1.78 28.37
CA LEU A 63 -19.95 -2.91 27.57
C LEU A 63 -20.74 -4.20 27.87
N ILE A 64 -21.01 -4.46 29.17
CA ILE A 64 -21.84 -5.61 29.57
C ILE A 64 -23.27 -5.48 29.05
N ASP A 65 -23.84 -4.29 29.09
CA ASP A 65 -25.19 -4.05 28.61
C ASP A 65 -25.29 -4.25 27.10
N LYS A 66 -24.34 -3.70 26.32
CA LYS A 66 -24.22 -3.95 24.87
C LYS A 66 -24.09 -5.43 24.55
N LEU A 67 -23.24 -6.17 25.28
CA LEU A 67 -23.10 -7.62 25.09
C LEU A 67 -24.39 -8.40 25.43
N ARG A 68 -25.18 -7.97 26.41
CA ARG A 68 -26.46 -8.61 26.75
C ARG A 68 -27.49 -8.44 25.62
N HIS A 69 -27.53 -7.25 25.00
CA HIS A 69 -28.45 -6.94 23.91
C HIS A 69 -27.96 -7.42 22.54
N PHE A 70 -26.73 -7.89 22.43
CA PHE A 70 -26.18 -8.41 21.17
C PHE A 70 -26.91 -9.67 20.71
N HIS A 71 -27.36 -9.68 19.45
CA HIS A 71 -27.82 -10.84 18.71
C HIS A 71 -27.09 -10.93 17.37
N TYR A 72 -26.76 -12.14 16.93
CA TYR A 72 -26.01 -12.36 15.68
C TYR A 72 -26.76 -11.88 14.43
N GLU A 73 -28.10 -11.87 14.48
CA GLU A 73 -28.97 -11.50 13.37
C GLU A 73 -29.12 -9.97 13.23
N ASP A 74 -28.83 -9.23 14.29
CA ASP A 74 -28.97 -7.76 14.31
C ASP A 74 -27.71 -7.04 13.77
N VAL A 75 -26.61 -7.79 13.51
CA VAL A 75 -25.35 -7.21 13.06
C VAL A 75 -25.15 -7.54 11.58
N GLU A 76 -25.34 -6.55 10.74
CA GLU A 76 -24.98 -6.67 9.31
C GLU A 76 -23.46 -6.64 9.19
N VAL A 77 -22.87 -7.80 8.99
CA VAL A 77 -21.43 -7.93 8.71
C VAL A 77 -21.23 -7.83 7.21
N PRO A 78 -20.28 -6.99 6.75
CA PRO A 78 -20.01 -6.87 5.32
C PRO A 78 -19.73 -8.21 4.66
N ASN A 79 -20.35 -8.45 3.51
CA ASN A 79 -20.08 -9.63 2.68
C ASN A 79 -18.56 -9.69 2.39
N GLY A 80 -17.96 -10.85 2.57
CA GLY A 80 -16.52 -11.05 2.41
C GLY A 80 -15.70 -11.00 3.71
N LEU A 81 -16.17 -10.36 4.78
CA LEU A 81 -15.42 -10.32 6.04
C LEU A 81 -15.52 -11.65 6.79
N ILE A 82 -16.66 -12.33 6.69
CA ILE A 82 -16.87 -13.68 7.22
C ILE A 82 -16.18 -14.70 6.32
N GLU A 83 -16.41 -14.64 5.01
CA GLU A 83 -15.83 -15.56 4.03
C GLU A 83 -14.30 -15.54 4.04
N ASN A 84 -13.72 -14.37 4.29
CA ASN A 84 -12.28 -14.14 4.29
C ASN A 84 -11.65 -14.08 5.69
N SER A 85 -12.35 -14.51 6.73
CA SER A 85 -11.85 -14.45 8.11
C SER A 85 -10.60 -15.32 8.37
N GLY A 86 -10.30 -16.26 7.47
CA GLY A 86 -9.21 -17.23 7.60
C GLY A 86 -9.46 -18.31 8.65
N ARG A 87 -10.59 -18.27 9.38
CA ARG A 87 -10.94 -19.31 10.37
C ARG A 87 -11.30 -20.63 9.67
N GLU A 88 -12.10 -20.56 8.62
CA GLU A 88 -12.44 -21.73 7.79
C GLU A 88 -11.20 -22.34 7.15
N LEU A 89 -10.32 -21.51 6.61
CA LEU A 89 -9.03 -21.94 6.07
C LEU A 89 -8.24 -22.71 7.14
N ASN A 90 -8.04 -22.10 8.30
CA ASN A 90 -7.28 -22.71 9.40
C ASN A 90 -7.93 -24.02 9.88
N ALA A 91 -9.27 -24.07 10.02
CA ALA A 91 -9.99 -25.27 10.42
C ALA A 91 -9.81 -26.39 9.40
N SER A 92 -9.96 -26.11 8.10
CA SER A 92 -9.78 -27.08 7.00
C SER A 92 -8.37 -27.67 6.98
N TYR A 93 -7.32 -26.85 7.09
CA TYR A 93 -5.94 -27.36 7.09
C TYR A 93 -5.59 -28.13 8.37
N GLN A 94 -6.09 -27.71 9.52
CA GLN A 94 -5.96 -28.47 10.77
C GLN A 94 -6.63 -29.83 10.68
N GLU A 95 -7.82 -29.90 10.11
CA GLU A 95 -8.53 -31.17 9.89
C GLU A 95 -7.74 -32.09 8.94
N LYS A 96 -7.23 -31.56 7.83
CA LYS A 96 -6.35 -32.31 6.90
C LYS A 96 -5.08 -32.81 7.59
N LEU A 97 -4.46 -32.00 8.44
CA LEU A 97 -3.26 -32.37 9.18
C LEU A 97 -3.55 -33.49 10.18
N ILE A 98 -4.59 -33.30 11.01
CA ILE A 98 -5.04 -34.32 11.97
C ILE A 98 -5.43 -35.60 11.24
N GLY A 99 -6.18 -35.50 10.15
CA GLY A 99 -6.59 -36.65 9.34
C GLY A 99 -5.39 -37.43 8.78
N ARG A 100 -4.32 -36.73 8.30
CA ARG A 100 -3.08 -37.41 7.86
C ARG A 100 -2.36 -38.13 9.00
N VAL A 101 -2.24 -37.48 10.16
CA VAL A 101 -1.57 -38.05 11.34
C VAL A 101 -2.37 -39.24 11.87
N VAL A 102 -3.67 -39.06 12.15
CA VAL A 102 -4.55 -40.12 12.63
C VAL A 102 -4.60 -41.27 11.64
N GLY A 103 -4.78 -41.00 10.35
CA GLY A 103 -4.82 -42.00 9.29
C GLY A 103 -3.53 -42.83 9.23
N ARG A 104 -2.37 -42.24 9.46
CA ARG A 104 -1.08 -42.96 9.54
C ARG A 104 -1.04 -43.93 10.73
N TYR A 105 -1.39 -43.45 11.92
CA TYR A 105 -1.40 -44.31 13.11
C TYR A 105 -2.49 -45.37 13.05
N ALA A 106 -3.70 -45.02 12.60
CA ALA A 106 -4.78 -45.98 12.38
C ALA A 106 -4.40 -47.07 11.37
N SER A 107 -3.76 -46.70 10.26
CA SER A 107 -3.27 -47.66 9.28
C SER A 107 -2.21 -48.61 9.86
N ARG A 108 -1.38 -48.13 10.79
CA ARG A 108 -0.39 -48.99 11.48
C ARG A 108 -1.05 -50.02 12.43
N ILE A 109 -2.15 -49.62 13.06
CA ILE A 109 -2.82 -50.45 14.07
C ILE A 109 -3.80 -51.43 13.40
N PHE A 110 -4.60 -50.97 12.43
CA PHE A 110 -5.70 -51.73 11.87
C PHE A 110 -5.40 -52.47 10.55
N LEU A 111 -4.35 -52.06 9.80
CA LEU A 111 -4.05 -52.67 8.51
C LEU A 111 -2.89 -53.68 8.63
N PRO A 112 -3.06 -54.94 8.14
CA PRO A 112 -1.97 -55.90 8.03
C PRO A 112 -0.82 -55.37 7.18
N TYR A 113 0.41 -55.80 7.53
CA TYR A 113 1.63 -55.35 6.85
C TYR A 113 1.59 -55.49 5.31
N PRO A 114 1.12 -56.59 4.70
CA PRO A 114 1.10 -56.74 3.24
C PRO A 114 0.26 -55.67 2.54
N ILE A 115 -0.91 -55.34 3.12
CA ILE A 115 -1.82 -54.35 2.55
C ILE A 115 -1.18 -52.98 2.66
N ARG A 116 -0.56 -52.69 3.79
CA ARG A 116 0.15 -51.44 4.06
C ARG A 116 1.37 -51.25 3.13
N ALA A 117 2.13 -52.31 2.91
CA ALA A 117 3.27 -52.32 1.98
C ALA A 117 2.80 -52.08 0.53
N CYS A 118 1.76 -52.76 0.07
CA CYS A 118 1.17 -52.55 -1.25
C CYS A 118 0.71 -51.09 -1.42
N TRP A 119 -0.03 -50.55 -0.45
CA TRP A 119 -0.50 -49.15 -0.47
C TRP A 119 0.65 -48.14 -0.51
N THR A 120 1.70 -48.38 0.25
CA THR A 120 2.91 -47.52 0.27
C THR A 120 3.61 -47.55 -1.09
N THR A 121 3.73 -48.74 -1.70
CA THR A 121 4.32 -48.89 -3.03
C THR A 121 3.50 -48.17 -4.12
N VAL A 122 2.18 -48.27 -4.07
CA VAL A 122 1.31 -47.52 -5.00
C VAL A 122 1.47 -46.00 -4.84
N LYS A 123 1.49 -45.53 -3.60
CA LYS A 123 1.70 -44.07 -3.34
C LYS A 123 3.08 -43.57 -3.78
N SER A 124 4.11 -44.39 -3.72
CA SER A 124 5.47 -44.02 -4.11
C SER A 124 5.57 -43.70 -5.59
N PHE A 125 4.71 -44.23 -6.44
CA PHE A 125 4.72 -43.99 -7.87
C PHE A 125 4.61 -42.50 -8.23
N ARG A 126 3.80 -41.74 -7.50
CA ARG A 126 3.68 -40.28 -7.71
C ARG A 126 5.02 -39.56 -7.52
N TYR A 127 5.77 -39.89 -6.48
CA TYR A 127 7.07 -39.25 -6.17
C TYR A 127 8.16 -39.70 -7.14
N ILE A 128 8.21 -41.00 -7.44
CA ILE A 128 9.16 -41.57 -8.39
C ILE A 128 8.93 -40.98 -9.78
N TRP A 129 7.67 -40.89 -10.22
CA TRP A 129 7.32 -40.28 -11.51
C TRP A 129 7.73 -38.81 -11.61
N LYS A 130 7.53 -38.03 -10.54
CA LYS A 130 7.96 -36.62 -10.45
C LYS A 130 9.48 -36.52 -10.61
N GLY A 131 10.25 -37.35 -9.93
CA GLY A 131 11.71 -37.40 -10.07
C GLY A 131 12.18 -37.80 -11.47
N ILE A 132 11.56 -38.83 -12.08
CA ILE A 132 11.86 -39.26 -13.44
C ILE A 132 11.59 -38.12 -14.45
N LYS A 133 10.46 -37.44 -14.31
CA LYS A 133 10.09 -36.30 -15.17
C LYS A 133 11.14 -35.17 -15.06
N THR A 134 11.60 -34.85 -13.86
CA THR A 134 12.64 -33.85 -13.63
C THR A 134 13.97 -34.27 -14.27
N LEU A 135 14.33 -35.53 -14.10
CA LEU A 135 15.57 -36.07 -14.72
C LEU A 135 15.48 -36.12 -16.26
N ALA A 136 14.30 -36.46 -16.81
CA ALA A 136 14.05 -36.44 -18.24
C ALA A 136 14.14 -35.02 -18.83
N ALA A 137 13.83 -34.00 -18.04
CA ALA A 137 14.07 -32.59 -18.36
C ALA A 137 15.55 -32.17 -18.23
N ARG A 138 16.46 -33.11 -18.01
CA ARG A 138 17.92 -32.90 -17.77
C ARG A 138 18.24 -32.01 -16.57
N LYS A 139 17.36 -32.02 -15.55
CA LYS A 139 17.53 -31.27 -14.31
C LYS A 139 17.76 -32.22 -13.14
N ILE A 140 18.71 -31.89 -12.27
CA ILE A 140 19.01 -32.62 -11.04
C ILE A 140 18.59 -31.71 -9.88
N GLU A 141 17.32 -31.79 -9.51
CA GLU A 141 16.65 -30.98 -8.50
C GLU A 141 16.12 -31.88 -7.36
N VAL A 142 15.63 -31.27 -6.28
CA VAL A 142 15.10 -31.96 -5.09
C VAL A 142 14.15 -33.14 -5.40
N PRO A 143 13.23 -33.09 -6.39
CA PRO A 143 12.39 -34.25 -6.72
C PRO A 143 13.15 -35.51 -7.13
N VAL A 144 14.37 -35.37 -7.66
CA VAL A 144 15.22 -36.50 -7.99
C VAL A 144 15.79 -37.16 -6.73
N LEU A 145 16.14 -36.36 -5.73
CA LEU A 145 16.61 -36.83 -4.43
C LEU A 145 15.53 -37.60 -3.70
N ASP A 146 14.31 -37.05 -3.63
CA ASP A 146 13.15 -37.70 -3.02
C ASP A 146 12.80 -39.04 -3.70
N ALA A 147 12.75 -39.02 -5.03
CA ALA A 147 12.48 -40.21 -5.82
C ALA A 147 13.53 -41.30 -5.59
N THR A 148 14.80 -40.91 -5.47
CA THR A 148 15.93 -41.85 -5.20
C THR A 148 15.79 -42.46 -3.80
N ALA A 149 15.54 -41.62 -2.78
CA ALA A 149 15.38 -42.10 -1.40
C ALA A 149 14.20 -43.06 -1.25
N ILE A 150 13.04 -42.71 -1.81
CA ILE A 150 11.83 -43.53 -1.79
C ILE A 150 12.04 -44.81 -2.63
N GLY A 151 12.57 -44.68 -3.85
CA GLY A 151 12.77 -45.79 -4.78
C GLY A 151 13.72 -46.84 -4.22
N VAL A 152 14.89 -46.42 -3.68
CA VAL A 152 15.84 -47.35 -3.06
C VAL A 152 15.25 -48.03 -1.83
N SER A 153 14.47 -47.33 -1.01
CA SER A 153 13.79 -47.93 0.14
C SER A 153 12.77 -49.00 -0.29
N ILE A 154 11.99 -48.78 -1.33
CA ILE A 154 11.04 -49.73 -1.88
C ILE A 154 11.77 -50.95 -2.45
N LEU A 155 12.83 -50.78 -3.24
CA LEU A 155 13.61 -51.86 -3.84
C LEU A 155 14.27 -52.76 -2.78
N ARG A 156 14.57 -52.25 -1.60
CA ARG A 156 15.08 -52.99 -0.46
C ARG A 156 13.97 -53.70 0.35
N GLY A 157 12.71 -53.51 -0.01
CA GLY A 157 11.58 -54.02 0.77
C GLY A 157 11.28 -53.23 2.05
N ASP A 158 11.97 -52.12 2.29
CA ASP A 158 11.75 -51.24 3.45
C ASP A 158 10.65 -50.22 3.17
N THR A 159 9.45 -50.74 3.11
CA THR A 159 8.25 -49.92 2.86
C THR A 159 7.91 -49.00 4.04
N GLU A 160 8.41 -49.30 5.25
CA GLU A 160 8.17 -48.41 6.41
C GLU A 160 8.99 -47.12 6.32
N THR A 161 10.24 -47.20 5.94
CA THR A 161 11.10 -46.04 5.68
C THR A 161 10.54 -45.20 4.52
N ALA A 162 10.21 -45.83 3.37
CA ALA A 162 9.58 -45.17 2.25
C ALA A 162 8.29 -44.43 2.66
N GLY A 163 7.44 -45.11 3.44
CA GLY A 163 6.21 -44.53 3.96
C GLY A 163 6.44 -43.38 4.94
N SER A 164 7.54 -43.41 5.70
CA SER A 164 7.92 -42.32 6.61
C SER A 164 8.39 -41.09 5.85
N ILE A 165 9.22 -41.27 4.84
CA ILE A 165 9.69 -40.18 3.96
C ILE A 165 8.47 -39.52 3.28
N MET A 166 7.61 -40.28 2.62
CA MET A 166 6.41 -39.75 1.95
C MET A 166 5.44 -39.05 2.92
N PHE A 167 5.34 -39.53 4.15
CA PHE A 167 4.51 -38.89 5.17
C PHE A 167 5.07 -37.53 5.58
N LEU A 168 6.39 -37.45 5.84
CA LEU A 168 7.06 -36.18 6.19
C LEU A 168 6.98 -35.17 5.05
N LEU A 169 7.29 -35.59 3.82
CA LEU A 169 7.14 -34.75 2.63
C LEU A 169 5.69 -34.24 2.47
N GLY A 170 4.71 -35.14 2.62
CA GLY A 170 3.32 -34.74 2.52
C GLY A 170 2.83 -33.81 3.65
N ILE A 171 3.39 -33.91 4.86
CA ILE A 171 3.12 -32.92 5.93
C ILE A 171 3.80 -31.60 5.58
N GLY A 172 5.05 -31.63 5.10
CA GLY A 172 5.77 -30.44 4.65
C GLY A 172 4.99 -29.66 3.59
N GLU A 173 4.57 -30.34 2.50
CA GLU A 173 3.73 -29.74 1.44
C GLU A 173 2.42 -29.14 2.00
N LEU A 174 1.76 -29.81 2.95
CA LEU A 174 0.53 -29.31 3.55
C LEU A 174 0.76 -28.07 4.41
N LEU A 175 1.83 -28.05 5.20
CA LEU A 175 2.17 -26.90 6.04
C LEU A 175 2.62 -25.71 5.19
N GLU A 176 3.34 -25.94 4.12
CA GLU A 176 3.74 -24.93 3.15
C GLU A 176 2.52 -24.27 2.50
N GLU A 177 1.62 -25.07 1.94
CA GLU A 177 0.38 -24.56 1.35
C GLU A 177 -0.49 -23.81 2.37
N TRP A 178 -0.62 -24.32 3.59
CA TRP A 178 -1.37 -23.67 4.65
C TRP A 178 -0.74 -22.33 5.04
N THR A 179 0.56 -22.29 5.30
CA THR A 179 1.27 -21.08 5.71
C THR A 179 1.19 -20.03 4.62
N HIS A 180 1.39 -20.45 3.37
CA HIS A 180 1.27 -19.57 2.21
C HIS A 180 -0.13 -18.94 2.12
N LYS A 181 -1.18 -19.75 2.05
CA LYS A 181 -2.57 -19.24 1.95
C LYS A 181 -2.97 -18.40 3.14
N LYS A 182 -2.51 -18.75 4.35
CA LYS A 182 -2.77 -17.97 5.55
C LYS A 182 -2.08 -16.60 5.47
N SER A 183 -0.82 -16.55 5.06
CA SER A 183 -0.05 -15.30 4.97
C SER A 183 -0.65 -14.37 3.92
N VAL A 184 -1.02 -14.89 2.75
CA VAL A 184 -1.71 -14.13 1.69
C VAL A 184 -3.06 -13.61 2.20
N GLY A 185 -3.86 -14.45 2.86
CA GLY A 185 -5.16 -14.06 3.41
C GLY A 185 -5.04 -13.02 4.53
N ASP A 186 -4.07 -13.17 5.43
CA ASP A 186 -3.83 -12.21 6.51
C ASP A 186 -3.38 -10.85 5.95
N LEU A 187 -2.51 -10.84 4.93
CA LEU A 187 -2.06 -9.64 4.24
C LEU A 187 -3.22 -8.96 3.50
N ALA A 188 -3.97 -9.72 2.69
CA ALA A 188 -5.12 -9.19 1.97
C ALA A 188 -6.18 -8.59 2.90
N ARG A 189 -6.38 -9.21 4.08
CA ARG A 189 -7.29 -8.67 5.10
C ARG A 189 -6.79 -7.36 5.67
N THR A 190 -5.52 -7.26 6.03
CA THR A 190 -4.92 -6.02 6.54
C THR A 190 -5.06 -4.89 5.52
N MET A 191 -4.82 -5.18 4.23
CA MET A 191 -4.96 -4.20 3.15
C MET A 191 -6.43 -3.86 2.82
N SER A 192 -7.38 -4.79 3.00
CA SER A 192 -8.81 -4.58 2.70
C SER A 192 -9.56 -3.81 3.79
N LEU A 193 -9.04 -3.74 5.00
CA LEU A 193 -9.65 -2.99 6.11
C LEU A 193 -9.61 -1.47 5.92
N ASN A 194 -8.70 -0.96 5.09
CA ASN A 194 -8.69 0.45 4.67
C ASN A 194 -9.77 0.70 3.60
N VAL A 195 -11.01 0.77 4.02
CA VAL A 195 -12.14 1.08 3.13
C VAL A 195 -12.13 2.55 2.80
N GLY A 196 -11.91 2.89 1.53
CA GLY A 196 -12.02 4.25 1.03
C GLY A 196 -13.41 4.84 1.27
N LYS A 197 -13.46 6.14 1.55
CA LYS A 197 -14.70 6.92 1.54
C LYS A 197 -14.94 7.37 0.11
N VAL A 198 -16.20 7.47 -0.29
CA VAL A 198 -16.63 7.91 -1.62
C VAL A 198 -17.63 9.04 -1.49
N TRP A 199 -17.66 9.94 -2.46
CA TRP A 199 -18.62 11.03 -2.52
C TRP A 199 -19.91 10.54 -3.18
N LEU A 200 -20.96 10.36 -2.38
CA LEU A 200 -22.29 10.00 -2.86
C LEU A 200 -23.08 11.27 -3.15
N LYS A 201 -23.62 11.39 -4.37
CA LYS A 201 -24.49 12.51 -4.75
C LYS A 201 -25.93 12.18 -4.36
N LYS A 202 -26.47 12.87 -3.37
CA LYS A 202 -27.83 12.68 -2.90
C LYS A 202 -28.55 14.02 -2.84
N ASP A 203 -29.67 14.12 -3.54
CA ASP A 203 -30.48 15.37 -3.62
C ASP A 203 -29.67 16.60 -4.07
N GLY A 204 -28.65 16.39 -4.93
CA GLY A 204 -27.77 17.44 -5.45
C GLY A 204 -26.62 17.85 -4.50
N VAL A 205 -26.48 17.19 -3.35
CA VAL A 205 -25.42 17.44 -2.38
C VAL A 205 -24.46 16.24 -2.32
N GLU A 206 -23.17 16.51 -2.28
CA GLU A 206 -22.14 15.48 -2.11
C GLU A 206 -21.95 15.16 -0.63
N VAL A 207 -22.13 13.90 -0.29
CA VAL A 207 -21.96 13.40 1.08
C VAL A 207 -20.87 12.34 1.07
N LEU A 208 -19.87 12.52 1.92
CA LEU A 208 -18.77 11.54 2.06
C LEU A 208 -19.24 10.33 2.88
N VAL A 209 -19.44 9.20 2.21
CA VAL A 209 -19.92 7.95 2.82
C VAL A 209 -18.86 6.83 2.69
N GLY A 210 -18.99 5.77 3.48
CA GLY A 210 -18.20 4.58 3.28
C GLY A 210 -18.54 3.90 1.95
N ALA A 211 -17.56 3.43 1.18
CA ALA A 211 -17.81 2.74 -0.09
C ALA A 211 -18.75 1.52 0.04
N LYS A 212 -18.89 0.97 1.23
CA LYS A 212 -19.82 -0.13 1.57
C LYS A 212 -21.29 0.28 1.64
N GLU A 213 -21.57 1.56 1.78
CA GLU A 213 -22.95 2.11 1.90
C GLU A 213 -23.58 2.36 0.53
N VAL A 214 -22.76 2.37 -0.53
CA VAL A 214 -23.17 2.61 -1.91
C VAL A 214 -23.88 1.38 -2.48
N ARG A 215 -24.96 1.59 -3.19
CA ARG A 215 -25.79 0.57 -3.83
C ARG A 215 -25.79 0.73 -5.35
N GLU A 216 -26.17 -0.33 -6.04
CA GLU A 216 -26.44 -0.24 -7.48
C GLU A 216 -27.56 0.77 -7.75
N GLY A 217 -27.30 1.71 -8.67
CA GLY A 217 -28.20 2.82 -8.97
C GLY A 217 -27.89 4.12 -8.24
N ASP A 218 -26.93 4.13 -7.30
CA ASP A 218 -26.47 5.36 -6.66
C ASP A 218 -25.55 6.17 -7.59
N GLU A 219 -25.52 7.48 -7.42
CA GLU A 219 -24.60 8.37 -8.11
C GLU A 219 -23.40 8.70 -7.22
N VAL A 220 -22.19 8.43 -7.73
CA VAL A 220 -20.92 8.68 -7.04
C VAL A 220 -20.12 9.71 -7.82
N VAL A 221 -19.63 10.74 -7.12
CA VAL A 221 -18.73 11.75 -7.70
C VAL A 221 -17.29 11.33 -7.47
N VAL A 222 -16.50 11.38 -8.55
CA VAL A 222 -15.08 11.05 -8.53
C VAL A 222 -14.29 12.25 -9.00
N HIS A 223 -13.59 12.88 -8.08
CA HIS A 223 -12.76 14.05 -8.33
C HIS A 223 -11.39 13.65 -8.91
N MET A 224 -10.71 14.62 -9.50
CA MET A 224 -9.34 14.48 -9.99
C MET A 224 -8.40 13.85 -8.94
N GLY A 225 -7.56 12.91 -9.37
CA GLY A 225 -6.62 12.18 -8.52
C GLY A 225 -7.22 10.98 -7.79
N ASN A 226 -8.55 10.74 -7.89
CA ASN A 226 -9.20 9.62 -7.22
C ASN A 226 -9.41 8.43 -8.17
N VAL A 227 -9.38 7.24 -7.58
CA VAL A 227 -9.75 5.99 -8.27
C VAL A 227 -11.27 5.90 -8.39
N ILE A 228 -11.73 5.48 -9.54
CA ILE A 228 -13.13 5.12 -9.78
C ILE A 228 -13.47 3.89 -8.93
N PRO A 229 -14.38 4.04 -7.94
CA PRO A 229 -14.58 2.99 -6.94
C PRO A 229 -15.48 1.84 -7.41
N PHE A 230 -16.30 2.08 -8.42
CA PHE A 230 -17.32 1.14 -8.92
C PHE A 230 -17.41 1.17 -10.44
N ASP A 231 -17.76 0.03 -11.03
CA ASP A 231 -18.13 -0.01 -12.45
C ASP A 231 -19.44 0.75 -12.68
N GLY A 232 -19.48 1.59 -13.69
CA GLY A 232 -20.66 2.40 -13.94
C GLY A 232 -20.65 3.18 -15.24
N VAL A 233 -21.67 3.99 -15.41
CA VAL A 233 -21.84 4.88 -16.57
C VAL A 233 -21.76 6.33 -16.10
N VAL A 234 -20.99 7.14 -16.80
CA VAL A 234 -20.89 8.57 -16.52
C VAL A 234 -22.24 9.24 -16.79
N THR A 235 -22.81 9.91 -15.78
CA THR A 235 -24.05 10.68 -15.91
C THR A 235 -23.78 12.17 -16.12
N ASP A 236 -22.70 12.68 -15.54
CA ASP A 236 -22.34 14.10 -15.63
C ASP A 236 -20.82 14.27 -15.52
N GLY A 237 -20.28 15.36 -16.06
CA GLY A 237 -18.87 15.69 -16.04
C GLY A 237 -18.07 15.16 -17.22
N GLU A 238 -16.79 15.53 -17.25
CA GLU A 238 -15.81 15.14 -18.24
C GLU A 238 -14.46 14.97 -17.57
N ALA A 239 -13.75 13.88 -17.89
CA ALA A 239 -12.44 13.60 -17.33
C ALA A 239 -11.52 12.82 -18.27
N MET A 240 -10.22 12.99 -18.07
CA MET A 240 -9.19 12.09 -18.58
C MET A 240 -8.99 10.96 -17.57
N VAL A 241 -9.23 9.73 -17.99
CA VAL A 241 -9.18 8.54 -17.11
C VAL A 241 -8.03 7.64 -17.54
N ASN A 242 -7.10 7.43 -16.66
CA ASN A 242 -6.02 6.47 -16.82
C ASN A 242 -6.54 5.05 -16.60
N GLN A 243 -6.37 4.20 -17.61
CA GLN A 243 -6.80 2.81 -17.62
C GLN A 243 -5.62 1.83 -17.68
N ALA A 244 -4.39 2.31 -17.43
CA ALA A 244 -3.17 1.49 -17.51
C ALA A 244 -3.24 0.22 -16.64
N SER A 245 -3.93 0.28 -15.51
CA SER A 245 -4.18 -0.86 -14.62
C SER A 245 -5.00 -2.00 -15.25
N LEU A 246 -5.82 -1.69 -16.27
CA LEU A 246 -6.68 -2.65 -16.96
C LEU A 246 -6.15 -3.02 -18.34
N THR A 247 -5.66 -2.05 -19.09
CA THR A 247 -5.27 -2.22 -20.50
C THR A 247 -3.77 -2.32 -20.71
N GLY A 248 -2.97 -1.86 -19.73
CA GLY A 248 -1.51 -1.72 -19.86
C GLY A 248 -1.07 -0.53 -20.72
N GLU A 249 -2.00 0.28 -21.21
CA GLU A 249 -1.73 1.48 -22.00
C GLU A 249 -1.67 2.71 -21.10
N SER A 250 -0.59 3.48 -21.18
CA SER A 250 -0.33 4.64 -20.31
C SER A 250 -1.05 5.92 -20.74
N GLU A 251 -1.65 5.96 -21.94
CA GLU A 251 -2.37 7.14 -22.40
C GLU A 251 -3.75 7.24 -21.75
N PRO A 252 -4.08 8.36 -21.08
CA PRO A 252 -5.40 8.57 -20.48
C PRO A 252 -6.47 8.69 -21.56
N VAL A 253 -7.63 8.10 -21.32
CA VAL A 253 -8.77 8.10 -22.23
C VAL A 253 -9.82 9.10 -21.76
N ARG A 254 -10.24 9.99 -22.67
CA ARG A 254 -11.32 10.94 -22.39
C ARG A 254 -12.64 10.22 -22.16
N ARG A 255 -13.29 10.51 -21.02
CA ARG A 255 -14.60 10.00 -20.63
C ARG A 255 -15.58 11.16 -20.46
N ILE A 256 -16.74 11.01 -21.09
CA ILE A 256 -17.84 11.98 -21.07
C ILE A 256 -19.14 11.27 -20.71
N SER A 257 -20.24 12.02 -20.52
CA SER A 257 -21.57 11.45 -20.27
C SER A 257 -21.89 10.30 -21.23
N GLU A 258 -22.57 9.27 -20.73
CA GLU A 258 -22.90 8.00 -21.38
C GLU A 258 -21.73 7.02 -21.61
N ASN A 259 -20.49 7.41 -21.33
CA ASN A 259 -19.36 6.47 -21.40
C ASN A 259 -19.34 5.53 -20.19
N TYR A 260 -18.95 4.28 -20.44
CA TYR A 260 -18.73 3.31 -19.38
C TYR A 260 -17.35 3.52 -18.76
N VAL A 261 -17.27 3.43 -17.43
CA VAL A 261 -16.02 3.52 -16.66
C VAL A 261 -15.88 2.31 -15.74
N TYR A 262 -14.62 1.93 -15.51
CA TYR A 262 -14.28 0.72 -14.78
C TYR A 262 -13.70 1.03 -13.42
N ALA A 263 -14.10 0.26 -12.41
CA ALA A 263 -13.51 0.32 -11.08
C ALA A 263 -12.00 0.03 -11.13
N GLY A 264 -11.23 0.82 -10.38
CA GLY A 264 -9.77 0.70 -10.34
C GLY A 264 -9.03 1.52 -11.39
N THR A 265 -9.74 2.27 -12.25
CA THR A 265 -9.15 3.29 -13.12
C THR A 265 -9.13 4.64 -12.42
N VAL A 266 -8.28 5.56 -12.85
CA VAL A 266 -8.01 6.81 -12.13
C VAL A 266 -8.39 8.02 -12.97
N VAL A 267 -9.03 8.99 -12.34
CA VAL A 267 -9.32 10.30 -12.94
C VAL A 267 -8.05 11.15 -12.84
N GLU A 268 -7.35 11.37 -13.95
CA GLU A 268 -6.15 12.22 -13.99
C GLU A 268 -6.48 13.70 -14.06
N GLU A 269 -7.46 14.07 -14.89
CA GLU A 269 -7.93 15.44 -15.05
C GLU A 269 -9.46 15.47 -15.12
N GLY A 270 -10.09 16.51 -14.57
CA GLY A 270 -11.54 16.69 -14.58
C GLY A 270 -12.25 15.99 -13.42
N GLU A 271 -13.54 15.79 -13.58
CA GLU A 271 -14.43 15.20 -12.58
C GLU A 271 -15.54 14.42 -13.26
N LEU A 272 -15.95 13.31 -12.67
CA LEU A 272 -17.04 12.47 -13.18
C LEU A 272 -18.09 12.20 -12.11
N THR A 273 -19.37 12.30 -12.47
CA THR A 273 -20.45 11.68 -11.74
C THR A 273 -20.81 10.35 -12.41
N ILE A 274 -20.81 9.27 -11.67
CA ILE A 274 -20.94 7.90 -12.15
C ILE A 274 -22.17 7.26 -11.55
N LEU A 275 -23.08 6.77 -12.38
CA LEU A 275 -24.17 5.90 -11.94
C LEU A 275 -23.63 4.48 -11.76
N VAL A 276 -23.62 3.99 -10.54
CA VAL A 276 -23.12 2.67 -10.19
C VAL A 276 -23.96 1.56 -10.82
N LYS A 277 -23.36 0.72 -11.64
CA LYS A 277 -24.01 -0.41 -12.34
C LYS A 277 -23.74 -1.76 -11.72
N ALA A 278 -22.61 -1.90 -11.03
CA ALA A 278 -22.26 -3.12 -10.31
C ALA A 278 -21.53 -2.76 -9.01
N VAL A 279 -22.11 -3.15 -7.90
CA VAL A 279 -21.46 -3.08 -6.57
C VAL A 279 -20.62 -4.35 -6.31
N GLY A 280 -20.64 -5.31 -7.24
CA GLY A 280 -20.04 -6.63 -7.11
C GLY A 280 -19.35 -7.11 -8.38
N GLY A 281 -18.22 -6.53 -8.71
CA GLY A 281 -17.21 -7.25 -9.48
C GLY A 281 -16.07 -7.57 -8.53
N SER A 282 -15.45 -8.75 -8.60
CA SER A 282 -14.46 -9.33 -7.67
C SER A 282 -14.14 -8.45 -6.47
N SER A 283 -14.45 -8.89 -5.26
CA SER A 283 -14.34 -8.06 -4.05
C SER A 283 -12.94 -7.41 -4.03
N ARG A 284 -12.81 -6.22 -3.48
CA ARG A 284 -11.49 -5.56 -3.31
C ARG A 284 -10.46 -6.53 -2.70
N TYR A 285 -10.94 -7.46 -1.88
CA TYR A 285 -10.17 -8.56 -1.34
C TYR A 285 -9.64 -9.50 -2.44
N ASP A 286 -10.46 -9.90 -3.41
CA ASP A 286 -10.04 -10.78 -4.51
C ASP A 286 -9.01 -10.11 -5.41
N LYS A 287 -9.20 -8.81 -5.71
CA LYS A 287 -8.19 -8.01 -6.44
C LYS A 287 -6.87 -7.89 -5.66
N ILE A 288 -6.93 -7.70 -4.35
CA ILE A 288 -5.74 -7.66 -3.49
C ILE A 288 -5.08 -9.04 -3.44
N VAL A 289 -5.83 -10.12 -3.30
CA VAL A 289 -5.30 -11.50 -3.35
C VAL A 289 -4.63 -11.76 -4.70
N GLN A 290 -5.29 -11.38 -5.79
CA GLN A 290 -4.71 -11.51 -7.14
C GLN A 290 -3.43 -10.68 -7.28
N MET A 291 -3.42 -9.43 -6.81
CA MET A 291 -2.23 -8.57 -6.81
C MET A 291 -1.09 -9.19 -6.00
N ILE A 292 -1.37 -9.77 -4.83
CA ILE A 292 -0.38 -10.46 -4.02
C ILE A 292 0.13 -11.73 -4.73
N GLU A 293 -0.74 -12.50 -5.36
CA GLU A 293 -0.36 -13.68 -6.14
C GLU A 293 0.48 -13.32 -7.37
N GLU A 294 0.17 -12.21 -8.04
CA GLU A 294 0.97 -11.67 -9.15
C GLU A 294 2.31 -11.13 -8.67
N SER A 295 2.32 -10.42 -7.54
CA SER A 295 3.53 -9.96 -6.87
C SER A 295 4.48 -11.10 -6.49
N GLN A 296 3.95 -12.28 -6.17
CA GLN A 296 4.77 -13.47 -5.91
C GLN A 296 5.49 -14.00 -7.16
N LYS A 297 5.03 -13.65 -8.36
CA LYS A 297 5.80 -13.89 -9.59
C LYS A 297 7.06 -13.01 -9.65
N LEU A 298 7.07 -11.89 -8.91
CA LEU A 298 8.21 -11.00 -8.71
C LEU A 298 9.03 -11.45 -7.50
N LYS A 299 9.54 -12.70 -7.54
CA LYS A 299 10.38 -13.27 -6.49
C LYS A 299 11.58 -12.37 -6.23
N SER A 300 11.96 -12.25 -4.96
CA SER A 300 13.21 -11.58 -4.61
C SER A 300 14.42 -12.33 -5.19
N GLY A 301 15.49 -11.61 -5.46
CA GLY A 301 16.73 -12.23 -5.92
C GLY A 301 17.30 -13.21 -4.90
N LEU A 302 17.14 -12.92 -3.60
CA LEU A 302 17.52 -13.81 -2.49
C LEU A 302 16.69 -15.10 -2.48
N GLU A 303 15.39 -15.01 -2.67
CA GLU A 303 14.50 -16.17 -2.76
C GLU A 303 14.88 -17.07 -3.94
N SER A 304 15.10 -16.48 -5.11
CA SER A 304 15.58 -17.21 -6.29
C SER A 304 16.95 -17.84 -6.07
N ARG A 305 17.88 -17.14 -5.44
CA ARG A 305 19.22 -17.68 -5.08
C ARG A 305 19.12 -18.83 -4.09
N ALA A 306 18.22 -18.75 -3.10
CA ALA A 306 18.00 -19.81 -2.12
C ALA A 306 17.44 -21.09 -2.77
N GLU A 307 16.47 -20.95 -3.67
CA GLU A 307 15.94 -22.08 -4.45
C GLU A 307 17.03 -22.74 -5.30
N HIS A 308 17.82 -21.96 -6.03
CA HIS A 308 18.93 -22.46 -6.83
C HIS A 308 20.04 -23.11 -5.98
N LEU A 309 20.28 -22.60 -4.77
CA LEU A 309 21.25 -23.22 -3.86
C LEU A 309 20.78 -24.59 -3.41
N ALA A 310 19.50 -24.76 -3.05
CA ALA A 310 18.93 -26.03 -2.68
C ALA A 310 19.11 -27.07 -3.80
N ASP A 311 18.79 -26.68 -5.04
CA ASP A 311 18.94 -27.57 -6.20
C ASP A 311 20.42 -27.91 -6.52
N ARG A 312 21.35 -26.95 -6.35
CA ARG A 312 22.79 -27.18 -6.50
C ARG A 312 23.35 -28.17 -5.48
N LEU A 313 22.77 -28.31 -4.30
CA LEU A 313 23.21 -29.26 -3.28
C LEU A 313 22.82 -30.72 -3.60
N VAL A 314 21.80 -30.93 -4.44
CA VAL A 314 21.29 -32.26 -4.79
C VAL A 314 22.39 -33.19 -5.37
N PRO A 315 23.21 -32.80 -6.36
CA PRO A 315 24.28 -33.64 -6.88
C PRO A 315 25.29 -34.05 -5.81
N TYR A 316 25.64 -33.14 -4.89
CA TYR A 316 26.57 -33.43 -3.79
C TYR A 316 25.96 -34.42 -2.79
N SER A 317 24.69 -34.31 -2.48
CA SER A 317 23.98 -35.26 -1.62
C SER A 317 23.91 -36.64 -2.24
N LEU A 318 23.62 -36.73 -3.55
CA LEU A 318 23.65 -38.00 -4.29
C LEU A 318 25.04 -38.59 -4.34
N GLY A 319 26.08 -37.79 -4.63
CA GLY A 319 27.49 -38.19 -4.64
C GLY A 319 27.94 -38.67 -3.27
N GLY A 320 27.61 -37.91 -2.20
CA GLY A 320 27.92 -38.29 -0.82
C GLY A 320 27.24 -39.59 -0.39
N THR A 321 26.00 -39.82 -0.83
CA THR A 321 25.28 -41.08 -0.61
C THR A 321 25.96 -42.24 -1.28
N ALA A 322 26.34 -42.10 -2.55
CA ALA A 322 27.05 -43.13 -3.29
C ALA A 322 28.43 -43.45 -2.64
N LEU A 323 29.19 -42.43 -2.27
CA LEU A 323 30.45 -42.57 -1.58
C LEU A 323 30.33 -43.28 -0.24
N THR A 324 29.33 -42.87 0.57
CA THR A 324 29.07 -43.49 1.87
C THR A 324 28.68 -44.95 1.72
N TYR A 325 27.90 -45.30 0.69
CA TYR A 325 27.58 -46.69 0.39
C TYR A 325 28.80 -47.48 -0.01
N LEU A 326 29.68 -46.95 -0.86
CA LEU A 326 30.91 -47.60 -1.28
C LEU A 326 31.86 -47.88 -0.10
N LEU A 327 31.98 -46.91 0.81
CA LEU A 327 32.89 -47.02 1.97
C LEU A 327 32.31 -47.90 3.08
N THR A 328 31.03 -47.80 3.37
CA THR A 328 30.43 -48.49 4.53
C THR A 328 29.69 -49.77 4.18
N ARG A 329 29.37 -49.98 2.90
CA ARG A 329 28.49 -51.06 2.40
C ARG A 329 27.15 -51.12 3.14
N ASN A 330 26.79 -50.04 3.79
CA ASN A 330 25.55 -49.94 4.58
C ASN A 330 24.60 -48.95 3.92
N ALA A 331 23.55 -49.48 3.29
CA ALA A 331 22.59 -48.66 2.58
C ALA A 331 21.75 -47.76 3.52
N THR A 332 21.52 -48.16 4.78
CA THR A 332 20.79 -47.32 5.74
C THR A 332 21.59 -46.06 6.09
N ARG A 333 22.93 -46.22 6.32
CA ARG A 333 23.82 -45.05 6.52
C ARG A 333 23.89 -44.17 5.27
N ALA A 334 23.96 -44.76 4.10
CA ALA A 334 23.97 -44.02 2.85
C ALA A 334 22.66 -43.22 2.64
N LEU A 335 21.49 -43.86 2.85
CA LEU A 335 20.20 -43.20 2.73
C LEU A 335 19.98 -42.09 3.74
N SER A 336 20.60 -42.11 4.92
CA SER A 336 20.46 -41.03 5.90
C SER A 336 21.01 -39.69 5.38
N ILE A 337 21.92 -39.70 4.40
CA ILE A 337 22.41 -38.47 3.75
C ILE A 337 21.31 -37.86 2.85
N LEU A 338 20.51 -38.69 2.17
CA LEU A 338 19.40 -38.22 1.34
C LEU A 338 18.24 -37.66 2.17
N MET A 339 18.18 -37.96 3.46
CA MET A 339 17.15 -37.44 4.36
C MET A 339 17.46 -36.03 4.89
N VAL A 340 18.60 -35.46 4.56
CA VAL A 340 18.89 -34.06 4.88
C VAL A 340 18.08 -33.17 3.94
N ASP A 341 17.03 -32.55 4.49
CA ASP A 341 16.10 -31.76 3.72
C ASP A 341 16.51 -30.28 3.69
N PHE A 342 17.27 -29.92 2.67
CA PHE A 342 17.61 -28.50 2.40
C PHE A 342 16.41 -27.72 1.84
N SER A 343 15.45 -28.45 1.25
CA SER A 343 14.32 -27.88 0.56
C SER A 343 13.41 -27.13 1.52
N CYS A 344 13.03 -27.75 2.66
CA CYS A 344 12.21 -27.10 3.66
C CYS A 344 12.89 -25.86 4.25
N ALA A 345 14.19 -25.92 4.52
CA ALA A 345 14.91 -24.80 5.09
C ALA A 345 14.99 -23.59 4.15
N LEU A 346 15.28 -23.81 2.87
CA LEU A 346 15.50 -22.75 1.90
C LEU A 346 14.25 -22.35 1.13
N LYS A 347 13.45 -23.34 0.66
CA LYS A 347 12.28 -23.07 -0.17
C LYS A 347 11.04 -22.67 0.64
N LEU A 348 10.95 -23.03 1.92
CA LEU A 348 9.86 -22.66 2.79
C LEU A 348 10.18 -21.43 3.66
N ALA A 349 11.37 -21.40 4.29
CA ALA A 349 11.70 -20.34 5.24
C ALA A 349 11.82 -18.96 4.58
N MET A 350 12.41 -18.88 3.37
CA MET A 350 12.62 -17.61 2.68
C MET A 350 11.30 -16.92 2.28
N PRO A 351 10.37 -17.58 1.54
CA PRO A 351 9.06 -16.96 1.23
C PRO A 351 8.28 -16.55 2.49
N ILE A 352 8.32 -17.38 3.54
CA ILE A 352 7.64 -17.06 4.81
C ILE A 352 8.26 -15.83 5.47
N SER A 353 9.59 -15.70 5.45
CA SER A 353 10.28 -14.53 6.00
C SER A 353 9.90 -13.26 5.24
N VAL A 354 9.87 -13.31 3.91
CA VAL A 354 9.43 -12.19 3.06
C VAL A 354 7.97 -11.81 3.34
N LEU A 355 7.06 -12.80 3.38
CA LEU A 355 5.66 -12.55 3.69
C LEU A 355 5.47 -12.01 5.11
N SER A 356 6.29 -12.46 6.07
CA SER A 356 6.29 -11.93 7.44
C SER A 356 6.75 -10.47 7.48
N ALA A 357 7.77 -10.11 6.71
CA ALA A 357 8.25 -8.74 6.61
C ALA A 357 7.22 -7.82 5.94
N ILE A 358 6.57 -8.27 4.86
CA ILE A 358 5.48 -7.53 4.22
C ILE A 358 4.30 -7.33 5.21
N ARG A 359 3.98 -8.36 6.00
CA ARG A 359 2.95 -8.24 7.04
C ARG A 359 3.35 -7.26 8.14
N GLU A 360 4.60 -7.31 8.58
CA GLU A 360 5.14 -6.38 9.57
C GLU A 360 5.07 -4.93 9.09
N ALA A 361 5.46 -4.67 7.83
CA ALA A 361 5.28 -3.37 7.18
C ALA A 361 3.83 -2.88 7.25
N GLY A 362 2.85 -3.79 7.11
CA GLY A 362 1.42 -3.46 7.25
C GLY A 362 1.03 -2.91 8.63
N PHE A 363 1.71 -3.27 9.72
CA PHE A 363 1.46 -2.69 11.05
C PHE A 363 1.93 -1.24 11.17
N TYR A 364 2.85 -0.82 10.31
CA TYR A 364 3.32 0.55 10.17
C TYR A 364 2.61 1.30 9.03
N ASN A 365 1.39 0.89 8.67
CA ASN A 365 0.60 1.47 7.57
C ASN A 365 1.33 1.51 6.22
N MET A 366 2.27 0.59 6.01
CA MET A 366 2.99 0.45 4.76
C MET A 366 2.43 -0.73 3.95
N THR A 367 2.24 -0.53 2.66
CA THR A 367 1.86 -1.58 1.72
C THR A 367 3.03 -1.85 0.78
N VAL A 368 3.52 -3.08 0.77
CA VAL A 368 4.63 -3.52 -0.09
C VAL A 368 4.10 -4.51 -1.11
N LYS A 369 4.28 -4.23 -2.41
CA LYS A 369 3.77 -5.06 -3.50
C LYS A 369 4.57 -6.33 -3.76
N GLY A 370 5.72 -6.51 -3.13
CA GLY A 370 6.50 -7.75 -3.28
C GLY A 370 7.86 -7.73 -2.58
N GLY A 371 8.39 -8.92 -2.32
CA GLY A 371 9.68 -9.10 -1.65
C GLY A 371 10.87 -8.50 -2.40
N LYS A 372 10.79 -8.41 -3.72
CA LYS A 372 11.79 -7.75 -4.58
C LYS A 372 12.03 -6.30 -4.14
N TYR A 373 10.99 -5.59 -3.72
CA TYR A 373 11.07 -4.18 -3.35
C TYR A 373 11.64 -3.97 -1.95
N LEU A 374 11.37 -4.91 -1.02
CA LEU A 374 12.07 -4.94 0.27
C LEU A 374 13.58 -5.18 0.10
N GLU A 375 13.94 -6.08 -0.80
CA GLU A 375 15.34 -6.33 -1.14
C GLU A 375 16.00 -5.08 -1.77
N ALA A 376 15.30 -4.41 -2.70
CA ALA A 376 15.77 -3.17 -3.31
C ALA A 376 15.99 -2.07 -2.27
N MET A 377 15.08 -1.93 -1.29
CA MET A 377 15.23 -0.98 -0.18
C MET A 377 16.43 -1.33 0.71
N ALA A 378 16.62 -2.61 1.04
CA ALA A 378 17.75 -3.06 1.86
C ALA A 378 19.12 -2.92 1.15
N GLU A 379 19.14 -3.00 -0.19
CA GLU A 379 20.35 -2.83 -1.01
C GLU A 379 20.55 -1.38 -1.49
N ALA A 380 19.62 -0.46 -1.19
CA ALA A 380 19.66 0.91 -1.64
C ALA A 380 20.93 1.64 -1.16
N ASP A 381 21.60 2.31 -2.09
CA ASP A 381 22.71 3.19 -1.78
C ASP A 381 22.41 4.67 -2.09
N THR A 382 21.38 4.91 -2.90
CA THR A 382 20.92 6.23 -3.32
C THR A 382 19.42 6.38 -3.10
N ILE A 383 19.01 7.43 -2.40
CA ILE A 383 17.60 7.78 -2.25
C ILE A 383 17.36 9.16 -2.89
N VAL A 384 16.33 9.22 -3.72
CA VAL A 384 15.85 10.45 -4.36
C VAL A 384 14.53 10.84 -3.74
N PHE A 385 14.44 12.02 -3.18
CA PHE A 385 13.21 12.59 -2.63
C PHE A 385 12.62 13.61 -3.59
N ASP A 386 11.34 13.52 -3.87
CA ASP A 386 10.61 14.71 -4.28
C ASP A 386 10.47 15.68 -3.10
N LYS A 387 10.37 16.98 -3.38
CA LYS A 387 10.16 17.98 -2.33
C LYS A 387 8.70 18.02 -1.89
N THR A 388 7.80 18.29 -2.85
CA THR A 388 6.41 18.66 -2.59
C THR A 388 5.58 17.45 -2.19
N GLY A 389 4.87 17.53 -1.05
CA GLY A 389 4.07 16.39 -0.55
C GLY A 389 4.90 15.26 0.07
N THR A 390 6.21 15.27 -0.07
CA THR A 390 7.14 14.28 0.47
C THR A 390 7.95 14.86 1.63
N LEU A 391 8.89 15.74 1.36
CA LEU A 391 9.63 16.46 2.42
C LEU A 391 8.80 17.58 3.04
N THR A 392 7.79 18.06 2.32
CA THR A 392 6.82 19.07 2.78
C THR A 392 5.46 18.44 3.04
N LYS A 393 4.57 19.20 3.70
CA LYS A 393 3.21 18.73 4.04
C LYS A 393 2.21 18.84 2.88
N ALA A 394 2.60 19.41 1.71
CA ALA A 394 1.70 19.80 0.61
C ALA A 394 0.48 20.63 1.08
N LYS A 395 0.64 21.38 2.15
CA LYS A 395 -0.36 22.30 2.70
C LYS A 395 0.24 23.70 2.71
N PRO A 396 0.32 24.35 1.54
CA PRO A 396 0.89 25.69 1.47
C PRO A 396 0.12 26.65 2.37
N THR A 397 0.84 27.57 2.97
CA THR A 397 0.31 28.60 3.86
C THR A 397 0.85 29.98 3.46
N VAL A 398 0.08 31.02 3.72
CA VAL A 398 0.54 32.39 3.49
C VAL A 398 1.44 32.80 4.65
N ALA A 399 2.74 32.89 4.37
CA ALA A 399 3.73 33.34 5.36
C ALA A 399 3.69 34.84 5.56
N LYS A 400 3.55 35.62 4.47
CA LYS A 400 3.59 37.08 4.51
C LYS A 400 2.90 37.70 3.30
N VAL A 401 2.27 38.87 3.49
CA VAL A 401 1.77 39.73 2.41
C VAL A 401 2.57 41.03 2.43
N ILE A 402 3.22 41.35 1.32
CA ILE A 402 4.05 42.53 1.17
C ILE A 402 3.33 43.52 0.23
N SER A 403 2.94 44.68 0.77
CA SER A 403 2.25 45.73 0.02
C SER A 403 3.24 46.58 -0.77
N PHE A 404 2.86 46.92 -2.00
CA PHE A 404 3.63 47.79 -2.92
C PHE A 404 2.91 49.08 -3.24
N ASN A 405 1.62 49.16 -3.02
CA ASN A 405 0.78 50.33 -3.31
C ASN A 405 0.42 51.15 -2.06
N GLY A 406 0.84 50.68 -0.85
CA GLY A 406 0.55 51.31 0.42
C GLY A 406 -0.77 50.92 1.06
N ASP A 407 -1.57 50.05 0.43
CA ASP A 407 -2.78 49.47 1.02
C ASP A 407 -2.44 48.51 2.16
N SER A 408 -3.39 48.26 3.05
CA SER A 408 -3.23 47.31 4.14
C SER A 408 -2.96 45.90 3.60
N PRO A 409 -1.97 45.14 4.14
CA PRO A 409 -1.75 43.75 3.79
C PRO A 409 -3.00 42.87 3.94
N ASP A 410 -3.86 43.14 4.93
CA ASP A 410 -5.08 42.40 5.16
C ASP A 410 -6.14 42.68 4.08
N GLU A 411 -6.23 43.95 3.60
CA GLU A 411 -7.10 44.30 2.49
C GLU A 411 -6.67 43.65 1.18
N LEU A 412 -5.34 43.64 0.91
CA LEU A 412 -4.78 42.99 -0.27
C LEU A 412 -4.94 41.47 -0.23
N LEU A 413 -4.83 40.86 0.97
CA LEU A 413 -5.10 39.44 1.17
C LEU A 413 -6.59 39.12 0.96
N ARG A 414 -7.49 40.00 1.41
CA ARG A 414 -8.95 39.86 1.20
C ARG A 414 -9.30 39.90 -0.29
N ILE A 415 -8.70 40.83 -1.03
CA ILE A 415 -8.86 40.94 -2.49
C ILE A 415 -8.34 39.67 -3.19
N ALA A 416 -7.15 39.21 -2.82
CA ALA A 416 -6.56 38.01 -3.38
C ALA A 416 -7.43 36.76 -3.09
N ALA A 417 -7.95 36.63 -1.86
CA ALA A 417 -8.84 35.53 -1.49
C ALA A 417 -10.14 35.54 -2.28
N CYS A 418 -10.73 36.73 -2.51
CA CYS A 418 -11.92 36.87 -3.34
C CYS A 418 -11.69 36.42 -4.79
N MET A 419 -10.50 36.69 -5.36
CA MET A 419 -10.13 36.24 -6.71
C MET A 419 -9.91 34.74 -6.78
N GLU A 420 -9.29 34.14 -5.75
CA GLU A 420 -8.85 32.75 -5.72
C GLU A 420 -9.93 31.76 -5.20
N GLU A 421 -11.05 32.27 -4.62
CA GLU A 421 -12.05 31.41 -3.94
C GLU A 421 -12.67 30.32 -4.83
N HIS A 422 -12.82 30.61 -6.11
CA HIS A 422 -13.45 29.67 -7.05
C HIS A 422 -12.45 28.70 -7.72
N PHE A 423 -11.17 28.75 -7.35
CA PHE A 423 -10.14 27.95 -7.99
C PHE A 423 -9.57 26.91 -7.02
N PRO A 424 -9.62 25.61 -7.36
CA PRO A 424 -9.32 24.52 -6.43
C PRO A 424 -7.83 24.22 -6.27
N HIS A 425 -6.89 25.03 -6.81
CA HIS A 425 -5.48 24.72 -6.67
C HIS A 425 -4.91 25.06 -5.26
N SER A 426 -3.79 24.44 -4.90
CA SER A 426 -3.25 24.46 -3.54
C SER A 426 -2.90 25.86 -3.03
N MET A 427 -2.35 26.74 -3.89
CA MET A 427 -2.00 28.13 -3.53
C MET A 427 -3.25 28.97 -3.29
N ALA A 428 -4.28 28.82 -4.11
CA ALA A 428 -5.58 29.45 -3.92
C ALA A 428 -6.17 29.10 -2.55
N LYS A 429 -6.19 27.80 -2.23
CA LYS A 429 -6.67 27.32 -0.93
C LYS A 429 -5.91 27.94 0.24
N ALA A 430 -4.59 28.13 0.09
CA ALA A 430 -3.76 28.77 1.11
C ALA A 430 -4.15 30.24 1.34
N VAL A 431 -4.37 31.00 0.25
CA VAL A 431 -4.75 32.41 0.31
C VAL A 431 -6.14 32.56 0.95
N VAL A 432 -7.12 31.74 0.53
CA VAL A 432 -8.48 31.75 1.08
C VAL A 432 -8.48 31.34 2.57
N ALA A 433 -7.72 30.29 2.93
CA ALA A 433 -7.59 29.86 4.32
C ALA A 433 -7.01 30.95 5.21
N ALA A 434 -5.91 31.61 4.77
CA ALA A 434 -5.28 32.69 5.51
C ALA A 434 -6.21 33.91 5.72
N ALA A 435 -7.04 34.22 4.72
CA ALA A 435 -8.05 35.27 4.86
C ALA A 435 -9.13 34.88 5.89
N ARG A 436 -9.61 33.64 5.86
CA ARG A 436 -10.60 33.11 6.83
C ARG A 436 -10.05 33.08 8.26
N GLU A 437 -8.83 32.65 8.46
CA GLU A 437 -8.18 32.65 9.79
C GLU A 437 -8.11 34.04 10.41
N LYS A 438 -7.93 35.07 9.57
CA LYS A 438 -7.92 36.48 10.00
C LYS A 438 -9.31 37.10 10.12
N GLY A 439 -10.37 36.34 9.82
CA GLY A 439 -11.74 36.84 9.84
C GLY A 439 -12.01 37.92 8.77
N LEU A 440 -11.31 37.84 7.63
CA LEU A 440 -11.47 38.77 6.52
C LEU A 440 -12.61 38.29 5.62
N ASP A 441 -13.85 38.43 6.11
CA ASP A 441 -15.03 38.11 5.32
C ASP A 441 -15.17 39.09 4.14
N HIS A 442 -15.62 38.58 3.00
CA HIS A 442 -15.89 39.39 1.82
C HIS A 442 -17.23 39.00 1.20
N GLU A 443 -17.95 40.00 0.73
CA GLU A 443 -19.04 39.79 -0.24
C GLU A 443 -18.40 39.67 -1.62
N GLU A 444 -19.01 38.87 -2.53
CA GLU A 444 -18.51 38.76 -3.91
C GLU A 444 -18.34 40.14 -4.55
N MET A 445 -17.10 40.57 -4.76
CA MET A 445 -16.77 41.90 -5.28
C MET A 445 -16.33 41.88 -6.74
N HIS A 446 -16.24 40.71 -7.35
CA HIS A 446 -15.77 40.55 -8.72
C HIS A 446 -16.94 40.39 -9.72
N SER A 447 -16.68 40.83 -10.95
CA SER A 447 -17.46 40.48 -12.12
C SER A 447 -16.97 39.10 -12.65
N LYS A 448 -17.41 38.72 -13.86
CA LYS A 448 -16.95 37.48 -14.50
C LYS A 448 -15.44 37.30 -14.42
N VAL A 449 -14.99 36.21 -13.82
CA VAL A 449 -13.59 35.86 -13.69
C VAL A 449 -13.11 35.16 -14.97
N GLU A 450 -12.00 35.61 -15.55
CA GLU A 450 -11.34 34.93 -16.65
C GLU A 450 -10.11 34.17 -16.13
N TYR A 451 -10.16 32.86 -16.22
CA TYR A 451 -9.07 31.97 -15.84
C TYR A 451 -8.19 31.67 -17.04
N VAL A 452 -6.89 31.95 -16.91
CA VAL A 452 -5.88 31.56 -17.88
C VAL A 452 -5.14 30.34 -17.36
N VAL A 453 -5.41 29.19 -17.98
CA VAL A 453 -4.90 27.88 -17.53
C VAL A 453 -3.38 27.94 -17.31
N ALA A 454 -2.93 27.48 -16.14
CA ALA A 454 -1.52 27.43 -15.71
C ALA A 454 -0.80 28.78 -15.52
N HIS A 455 -1.46 29.93 -15.68
CA HIS A 455 -0.81 31.23 -15.62
C HIS A 455 -1.35 32.13 -14.51
N GLY A 456 -2.66 32.29 -14.39
CA GLY A 456 -3.25 33.16 -13.36
C GLY A 456 -4.71 33.53 -13.61
N ILE A 457 -5.18 34.51 -12.88
CA ILE A 457 -6.57 34.96 -12.88
C ILE A 457 -6.61 36.45 -13.22
N SER A 458 -7.50 36.83 -14.14
CA SER A 458 -7.82 38.20 -14.47
C SER A 458 -9.30 38.48 -14.22
N THR A 459 -9.60 39.56 -13.51
CA THR A 459 -11.00 39.97 -13.23
C THR A 459 -11.11 41.46 -13.01
N THR A 460 -12.33 41.97 -12.81
CA THR A 460 -12.60 43.35 -12.42
C THR A 460 -13.19 43.40 -11.02
N ILE A 461 -12.51 44.06 -10.09
CA ILE A 461 -12.97 44.24 -8.71
C ILE A 461 -13.28 45.73 -8.50
N ASN A 462 -14.52 46.02 -8.09
CA ASN A 462 -14.99 47.38 -7.88
C ASN A 462 -14.72 48.31 -9.10
N GLY A 463 -14.84 47.79 -10.31
CA GLY A 463 -14.61 48.55 -11.56
C GLY A 463 -13.13 48.69 -11.95
N ARG A 464 -12.18 48.11 -11.21
CA ARG A 464 -10.74 48.14 -11.49
C ARG A 464 -10.28 46.79 -11.95
N LYS A 465 -9.46 46.75 -13.01
CA LYS A 465 -8.85 45.48 -13.47
C LYS A 465 -7.86 44.99 -12.41
N ALA A 466 -8.04 43.74 -11.97
CA ALA A 466 -7.16 43.06 -11.05
C ALA A 466 -6.68 41.73 -11.66
N VAL A 467 -5.38 41.44 -11.50
CA VAL A 467 -4.78 40.19 -11.97
C VAL A 467 -3.93 39.59 -10.84
N ILE A 468 -4.01 38.26 -10.70
CA ILE A 468 -3.23 37.53 -9.71
C ILE A 468 -2.63 36.28 -10.38
N GLY A 469 -1.36 35.99 -10.12
CA GLY A 469 -0.70 34.84 -10.73
C GLY A 469 0.80 34.82 -10.58
N SER A 470 1.47 34.06 -11.46
CA SER A 470 2.93 33.95 -11.53
C SER A 470 3.60 35.26 -11.97
N TYR A 471 4.92 35.36 -11.80
CA TYR A 471 5.71 36.48 -12.31
C TYR A 471 5.49 36.68 -13.82
N HIS A 472 5.60 35.61 -14.60
CA HIS A 472 5.41 35.64 -16.05
C HIS A 472 4.04 36.20 -16.42
N PHE A 473 2.97 35.65 -15.81
CA PHE A 473 1.61 36.13 -16.10
C PHE A 473 1.40 37.61 -15.79
N VAL A 474 1.80 38.04 -14.58
CA VAL A 474 1.52 39.43 -14.14
C VAL A 474 2.39 40.47 -14.85
N PHE A 475 3.69 40.17 -15.07
CA PHE A 475 4.62 41.17 -15.63
C PHE A 475 4.83 41.03 -17.14
N GLU A 476 4.83 39.82 -17.70
CA GLU A 476 5.13 39.59 -19.11
C GLU A 476 3.84 39.53 -19.96
N ASP A 477 2.83 38.76 -19.54
CA ASP A 477 1.58 38.64 -20.29
C ASP A 477 0.65 39.85 -20.07
N GLU A 478 0.43 40.25 -18.82
CA GLU A 478 -0.48 41.33 -18.45
C GLU A 478 0.20 42.71 -18.37
N GLY A 479 1.54 42.76 -18.47
CA GLY A 479 2.33 43.97 -18.57
C GLY A 479 2.28 44.89 -17.35
N ALA A 480 2.09 44.36 -16.15
CA ALA A 480 2.04 45.13 -14.93
C ALA A 480 3.41 45.79 -14.64
N ALA A 481 3.38 46.98 -14.06
CA ALA A 481 4.61 47.73 -13.72
C ALA A 481 4.82 47.80 -12.20
N LEU A 482 6.09 47.97 -11.81
CA LEU A 482 6.42 48.26 -10.41
C LEU A 482 6.09 49.71 -10.08
N PRO A 483 5.43 49.99 -8.94
CA PRO A 483 5.22 51.37 -8.49
C PRO A 483 6.52 52.14 -8.30
N ALA A 484 6.51 53.44 -8.54
CA ALA A 484 7.70 54.28 -8.43
C ALA A 484 8.31 54.21 -7.00
N GLY A 485 9.60 53.96 -6.91
CA GLY A 485 10.31 53.86 -5.63
C GLY A 485 10.27 52.52 -4.92
N THR A 486 9.63 51.49 -5.47
CA THR A 486 9.51 50.17 -4.83
C THR A 486 10.53 49.13 -5.34
N LYS A 487 11.45 49.55 -6.21
CA LYS A 487 12.41 48.62 -6.84
C LYS A 487 13.35 47.93 -5.83
N GLU A 488 13.75 48.64 -4.77
CA GLU A 488 14.57 48.07 -3.69
C GLU A 488 13.77 47.07 -2.85
N LEU A 489 12.51 47.38 -2.54
CA LEU A 489 11.59 46.47 -1.84
C LEU A 489 11.36 45.18 -2.64
N PHE A 490 11.17 45.30 -3.96
CA PHE A 490 11.00 44.13 -4.84
C PHE A 490 12.28 43.27 -4.89
N GLY A 491 13.47 43.90 -4.91
CA GLY A 491 14.74 43.18 -4.87
C GLY A 491 15.06 42.55 -3.51
N SER A 492 14.34 42.93 -2.44
CA SER A 492 14.49 42.37 -1.09
C SER A 492 13.42 41.35 -0.71
N LEU A 493 12.63 40.88 -1.68
CA LEU A 493 11.64 39.83 -1.42
C LEU A 493 12.32 38.57 -0.86
N PRO A 494 11.74 37.95 0.16
CA PRO A 494 12.30 36.73 0.74
C PRO A 494 12.37 35.60 -0.29
N GLU A 495 13.55 35.06 -0.51
CA GLU A 495 13.84 34.10 -1.58
C GLU A 495 13.38 32.66 -1.22
N GLU A 496 13.12 32.39 0.07
CA GLU A 496 12.68 31.12 0.58
C GLU A 496 11.20 30.78 0.29
N TYR A 497 10.39 31.76 -0.14
CA TYR A 497 8.97 31.60 -0.41
C TYR A 497 8.64 31.55 -1.90
N SER A 498 7.58 30.85 -2.24
CA SER A 498 6.94 31.00 -3.54
C SER A 498 6.14 32.31 -3.56
N HIS A 499 6.22 33.06 -4.65
CA HIS A 499 5.59 34.37 -4.77
C HIS A 499 4.36 34.31 -5.68
N LEU A 500 3.23 34.79 -5.16
CA LEU A 500 2.03 35.06 -5.93
C LEU A 500 1.85 36.56 -6.03
N TYR A 501 1.78 37.07 -7.27
CA TYR A 501 1.78 38.51 -7.55
C TYR A 501 0.36 38.99 -7.79
N LEU A 502 -0.04 40.04 -7.08
CA LEU A 502 -1.34 40.74 -7.26
C LEU A 502 -1.08 42.11 -7.86
N ALA A 503 -1.63 42.37 -9.05
CA ALA A 503 -1.58 43.70 -9.65
C ALA A 503 -2.99 44.27 -9.83
N ILE A 504 -3.16 45.55 -9.61
CA ILE A 504 -4.40 46.32 -9.74
C ILE A 504 -4.14 47.48 -10.68
N GLU A 505 -4.99 47.67 -11.70
CA GLU A 505 -4.86 48.72 -12.72
C GLU A 505 -3.46 48.77 -13.38
N GLY A 506 -2.89 47.56 -13.62
CA GLY A 506 -1.58 47.44 -14.28
C GLY A 506 -0.37 47.81 -13.40
N GLN A 507 -0.57 47.97 -12.08
CA GLN A 507 0.54 48.18 -11.15
C GLN A 507 0.58 47.10 -10.07
N LEU A 508 1.75 46.63 -9.70
CA LEU A 508 1.91 45.66 -8.61
C LEU A 508 1.38 46.25 -7.31
N ALA A 509 0.36 45.61 -6.74
CA ALA A 509 -0.27 46.00 -5.48
C ALA A 509 0.31 45.21 -4.30
N ALA A 510 0.49 43.88 -4.46
CA ALA A 510 1.06 43.03 -3.41
C ALA A 510 1.85 41.86 -3.98
N VAL A 511 2.75 41.35 -3.15
CA VAL A 511 3.34 40.03 -3.29
C VAL A 511 2.95 39.19 -2.08
N ILE A 512 2.25 38.07 -2.34
CA ILE A 512 1.85 37.11 -1.33
C ILE A 512 2.91 36.02 -1.30
N CYS A 513 3.64 35.94 -0.19
CA CYS A 513 4.66 34.94 0.03
C CYS A 513 4.01 33.66 0.58
N ILE A 514 4.15 32.58 -0.15
CA ILE A 514 3.55 31.29 0.19
C ILE A 514 4.67 30.31 0.55
N GLU A 515 4.54 29.69 1.71
CA GLU A 515 5.43 28.65 2.21
C GLU A 515 4.70 27.30 2.15
N ASP A 516 5.39 26.29 1.62
CA ASP A 516 4.99 24.90 1.84
C ASP A 516 5.87 24.33 2.97
N PRO A 517 5.30 24.19 4.20
CA PRO A 517 6.10 23.91 5.38
C PRO A 517 6.74 22.53 5.29
N LEU A 518 8.04 22.48 5.58
CA LEU A 518 8.78 21.24 5.73
C LEU A 518 8.17 20.41 6.87
N ARG A 519 8.18 19.10 6.71
CA ARG A 519 7.85 18.17 7.78
C ARG A 519 8.90 18.30 8.89
N GLU A 520 8.46 18.33 10.14
CA GLU A 520 9.33 18.51 11.31
C GLU A 520 10.39 17.41 11.44
N GLU A 521 10.03 16.20 11.01
CA GLU A 521 10.88 15.02 11.05
C GLU A 521 11.85 14.89 9.88
N ALA A 522 11.75 15.70 8.80
CA ALA A 522 12.49 15.50 7.55
C ALA A 522 14.01 15.43 7.75
N GLU A 523 14.60 16.37 8.49
CA GLU A 523 16.03 16.37 8.80
C GLU A 523 16.46 15.12 9.60
N ALA A 524 15.67 14.75 10.61
CA ALA A 524 15.94 13.58 11.44
C ALA A 524 15.89 12.27 10.65
N VAL A 525 14.95 12.16 9.70
CA VAL A 525 14.81 11.00 8.79
C VAL A 525 16.02 10.92 7.87
N ILE A 526 16.44 11.99 7.21
CA ILE A 526 17.61 12.01 6.33
C ILE A 526 18.87 11.58 7.10
N ASN A 527 19.06 12.11 8.31
CA ASN A 527 20.17 11.72 9.15
C ASN A 527 20.11 10.23 9.58
N SER A 528 18.91 9.68 9.79
CA SER A 528 18.74 8.27 10.14
C SER A 528 19.00 7.36 8.94
N LEU A 529 18.55 7.71 7.74
CA LEU A 529 18.85 6.98 6.51
C LEU A 529 20.35 6.90 6.23
N ARG A 530 21.10 7.98 6.48
CA ARG A 530 22.57 7.95 6.41
C ARG A 530 23.19 6.94 7.39
N ARG A 531 22.70 6.92 8.63
CA ARG A 531 23.15 5.94 9.64
C ARG A 531 22.84 4.50 9.25
N SER A 532 21.74 4.28 8.52
CA SER A 532 21.35 2.97 7.99
C SER A 532 22.20 2.53 6.78
N GLY A 533 23.05 3.40 6.22
CA GLY A 533 24.00 3.03 5.17
C GLY A 533 23.75 3.67 3.80
N ILE A 534 22.74 4.51 3.68
CA ILE A 534 22.50 5.27 2.43
C ILE A 534 23.64 6.26 2.21
N ARG A 535 24.26 6.17 1.03
CA ARG A 535 25.46 6.92 0.68
C ARG A 535 25.17 8.26 0.02
N LYS A 536 24.06 8.34 -0.71
CA LYS A 536 23.68 9.51 -1.49
C LYS A 536 22.20 9.80 -1.31
N ILE A 537 21.87 11.00 -0.86
CA ILE A 537 20.49 11.48 -0.71
C ILE A 537 20.33 12.72 -1.57
N VAL A 538 19.38 12.67 -2.49
CA VAL A 538 19.12 13.69 -3.50
C VAL A 538 17.73 14.26 -3.32
N MET A 539 17.57 15.57 -3.46
CA MET A 539 16.27 16.23 -3.53
C MET A 539 16.01 16.72 -4.95
N MET A 540 14.82 16.50 -5.47
CA MET A 540 14.36 17.04 -6.75
C MET A 540 13.10 17.86 -6.56
N THR A 541 13.02 19.00 -7.27
CA THR A 541 11.88 19.91 -7.19
C THR A 541 11.70 20.71 -8.47
N GLY A 542 10.45 21.05 -8.78
CA GLY A 542 10.12 22.03 -9.83
C GLY A 542 10.32 23.48 -9.39
N ASP A 543 10.68 23.75 -8.13
CA ASP A 543 10.89 25.10 -7.62
C ASP A 543 12.15 25.75 -8.20
N SER A 544 12.23 27.08 -8.00
CA SER A 544 13.40 27.85 -8.37
C SER A 544 14.67 27.40 -7.62
N GLU A 545 15.84 27.64 -8.25
CA GLU A 545 17.14 27.31 -7.68
C GLU A 545 17.32 27.83 -6.24
N ARG A 546 16.86 29.03 -5.96
CA ARG A 546 17.01 29.69 -4.64
C ARG A 546 16.22 28.97 -3.56
N THR A 547 14.97 28.64 -3.84
CA THR A 547 14.10 27.90 -2.91
C THR A 547 14.64 26.48 -2.67
N ALA A 548 15.07 25.81 -3.74
CA ALA A 548 15.65 24.47 -3.67
C ALA A 548 16.92 24.44 -2.81
N ALA A 549 17.85 25.39 -3.02
CA ALA A 549 19.09 25.51 -2.25
C ALA A 549 18.83 25.72 -0.75
N SER A 550 17.89 26.60 -0.41
CA SER A 550 17.52 26.88 0.98
C SER A 550 16.99 25.63 1.70
N ILE A 551 16.08 24.92 1.06
CA ILE A 551 15.49 23.69 1.59
C ILE A 551 16.53 22.58 1.69
N ALA A 552 17.32 22.35 0.65
CA ALA A 552 18.37 21.34 0.62
C ALA A 552 19.36 21.49 1.78
N LYS A 553 19.78 22.73 2.04
CA LYS A 553 20.65 23.05 3.18
C LYS A 553 19.98 22.77 4.53
N ARG A 554 18.69 23.07 4.66
CA ARG A 554 17.92 22.90 5.90
C ARG A 554 17.67 21.43 6.23
N VAL A 555 17.34 20.60 5.23
CA VAL A 555 17.11 19.17 5.43
C VAL A 555 18.39 18.33 5.39
N GLY A 556 19.47 18.88 4.81
CA GLY A 556 20.79 18.28 4.81
C GLY A 556 20.97 17.18 3.77
N VAL A 557 20.39 17.29 2.58
CA VAL A 557 20.64 16.37 1.45
C VAL A 557 22.02 16.60 0.83
N ASP A 558 22.55 15.62 0.08
CA ASP A 558 23.88 15.69 -0.52
C ASP A 558 23.90 16.46 -1.83
N GLU A 559 22.83 16.30 -2.62
CA GLU A 559 22.63 16.99 -3.89
C GLU A 559 21.17 17.43 -4.01
N TYR A 560 20.92 18.48 -4.78
CA TYR A 560 19.59 18.91 -5.15
C TYR A 560 19.53 19.35 -6.60
N TYR A 561 18.34 19.22 -7.19
CA TYR A 561 18.03 19.65 -8.55
C TYR A 561 16.76 20.48 -8.52
N SER A 562 16.85 21.71 -9.04
CA SER A 562 15.77 22.69 -9.16
C SER A 562 15.18 22.69 -10.56
N GLU A 563 13.99 23.25 -10.72
CA GLU A 563 13.31 23.43 -12.03
C GLU A 563 13.21 22.13 -12.85
N VAL A 564 13.07 20.99 -12.18
CA VAL A 564 13.09 19.65 -12.77
C VAL A 564 11.68 19.27 -13.22
N LEU A 565 11.56 18.88 -14.48
CA LEU A 565 10.32 18.30 -15.01
C LEU A 565 10.18 16.80 -14.61
N PRO A 566 8.96 16.25 -14.58
CA PRO A 566 8.74 14.84 -14.23
C PRO A 566 9.59 13.86 -15.07
N GLU A 567 9.78 14.12 -16.33
CA GLU A 567 10.59 13.30 -17.26
C GLU A 567 12.09 13.34 -16.91
N ASP A 568 12.61 14.49 -16.47
CA ASP A 568 14.01 14.65 -16.08
C ASP A 568 14.33 13.85 -14.81
N LYS A 569 13.36 13.72 -13.89
CA LYS A 569 13.50 12.89 -12.68
C LYS A 569 13.74 11.42 -13.05
N ALA A 570 12.95 10.87 -13.97
CA ALA A 570 13.13 9.51 -14.45
C ALA A 570 14.48 9.33 -15.15
N GLY A 571 14.87 10.28 -16.00
CA GLY A 571 16.18 10.27 -16.68
C GLY A 571 17.37 10.33 -15.72
N PHE A 572 17.25 11.02 -14.58
CA PHE A 572 18.27 11.00 -13.54
C PHE A 572 18.39 9.60 -12.91
N ILE A 573 17.27 9.00 -12.53
CA ILE A 573 17.24 7.67 -11.92
C ILE A 573 17.87 6.64 -12.85
N GLU A 574 17.54 6.67 -14.14
CA GLU A 574 18.11 5.76 -15.13
C GLU A 574 19.64 5.91 -15.25
N ARG A 575 20.17 7.15 -15.21
CA ARG A 575 21.62 7.41 -15.21
C ARG A 575 22.30 6.85 -13.97
N GLU A 576 21.72 7.02 -12.79
CA GLU A 576 22.27 6.49 -11.54
C GLU A 576 22.28 4.95 -11.57
N LYS A 577 21.21 4.32 -12.06
CA LYS A 577 21.14 2.86 -12.25
C LYS A 577 22.14 2.35 -13.28
N ALA A 578 22.34 3.07 -14.39
CA ALA A 578 23.35 2.73 -15.39
C ALA A 578 24.78 2.82 -14.82
N ALA A 579 25.01 3.69 -13.82
CA ALA A 579 26.26 3.76 -13.05
C ALA A 579 26.41 2.62 -12.01
N GLY A 580 25.46 1.67 -11.94
CA GLY A 580 25.49 0.51 -11.06
C GLY A 580 24.98 0.78 -9.65
N ARG A 581 24.29 1.88 -9.41
CA ARG A 581 23.70 2.22 -8.11
C ARG A 581 22.32 1.62 -7.96
N LYS A 582 21.94 1.35 -6.72
CA LYS A 582 20.58 0.94 -6.32
C LYS A 582 19.82 2.16 -5.85
N VAL A 583 18.80 2.54 -6.62
CA VAL A 583 18.09 3.80 -6.46
C VAL A 583 16.68 3.56 -5.97
N VAL A 584 16.31 4.22 -4.88
CA VAL A 584 14.94 4.32 -4.37
C VAL A 584 14.43 5.74 -4.63
N MET A 585 13.24 5.86 -5.23
CA MET A 585 12.54 7.14 -5.41
C MET A 585 11.42 7.24 -4.40
N ILE A 586 11.30 8.40 -3.76
CA ILE A 586 10.24 8.70 -2.79
C ILE A 586 9.53 9.97 -3.24
N GLY A 587 8.22 9.86 -3.46
CA GLY A 587 7.39 10.96 -3.99
C GLY A 587 5.94 10.91 -3.49
N ASP A 588 5.12 11.86 -3.92
CA ASP A 588 3.68 11.88 -3.64
C ASP A 588 2.87 10.99 -4.59
N GLY A 589 3.47 10.56 -5.69
CA GLY A 589 2.93 9.61 -6.67
C GLY A 589 2.09 10.20 -7.79
N ILE A 590 1.70 11.46 -7.72
CA ILE A 590 0.87 12.07 -8.78
C ILE A 590 1.77 12.54 -9.94
N ASN A 591 2.77 13.37 -9.63
CA ASN A 591 3.67 13.93 -10.62
C ASN A 591 4.94 13.10 -10.85
N ASP A 592 5.22 12.15 -9.96
CA ASP A 592 6.46 11.38 -9.92
C ASP A 592 6.34 9.98 -10.51
N SER A 593 5.19 9.64 -11.10
CA SER A 593 4.89 8.31 -11.64
C SER A 593 6.00 7.73 -12.54
N PRO A 594 6.57 8.49 -13.50
CA PRO A 594 7.67 7.99 -14.33
C PRO A 594 8.93 7.69 -13.52
N ALA A 595 9.25 8.55 -12.55
CA ALA A 595 10.42 8.41 -11.69
C ALA A 595 10.28 7.23 -10.71
N LEU A 596 9.08 7.07 -10.09
CA LEU A 596 8.77 5.94 -9.21
C LEU A 596 8.91 4.60 -9.96
N SER A 597 8.42 4.53 -11.20
CA SER A 597 8.51 3.33 -12.03
C SER A 597 9.93 3.04 -12.53
N ALA A 598 10.77 4.07 -12.74
CA ALA A 598 12.14 3.92 -13.20
C ALA A 598 13.09 3.41 -12.08
N ALA A 599 12.77 3.64 -10.81
CA ALA A 599 13.57 3.27 -9.66
C ALA A 599 13.69 1.73 -9.47
N ASP A 600 14.61 1.28 -8.61
CA ASP A 600 14.64 -0.13 -8.17
C ASP A 600 13.49 -0.42 -7.19
N ALA A 601 13.07 0.59 -6.42
CA ALA A 601 11.81 0.64 -5.68
C ALA A 601 11.28 2.06 -5.65
N GLY A 602 10.02 2.23 -6.05
CA GLY A 602 9.27 3.49 -5.94
C GLY A 602 8.42 3.49 -4.67
N ILE A 603 8.59 4.50 -3.82
CA ILE A 603 7.83 4.68 -2.57
C ILE A 603 6.92 5.89 -2.71
N ALA A 604 5.62 5.69 -2.58
CA ALA A 604 4.67 6.79 -2.49
C ALA A 604 4.28 7.07 -1.04
N ILE A 605 4.37 8.35 -0.66
CA ILE A 605 3.86 8.85 0.61
C ILE A 605 2.56 9.56 0.30
N SER A 606 1.45 8.98 0.70
CA SER A 606 0.16 9.57 0.36
C SER A 606 -0.90 9.29 1.40
N ASP A 607 -1.48 10.36 1.89
CA ASP A 607 -2.64 10.35 2.79
C ASP A 607 -3.97 10.22 2.02
N GLY A 608 -3.97 10.07 0.69
CA GLY A 608 -5.21 10.05 -0.07
C GLY A 608 -5.15 9.78 -1.57
N ALA A 609 -4.03 9.96 -2.24
CA ALA A 609 -3.99 9.73 -3.69
C ALA A 609 -3.93 8.22 -3.98
N GLU A 610 -5.07 7.65 -4.38
CA GLU A 610 -5.17 6.24 -4.75
C GLU A 610 -4.31 5.91 -5.98
N LEU A 611 -4.07 6.88 -6.87
CA LEU A 611 -3.16 6.78 -8.00
C LEU A 611 -1.72 6.44 -7.56
N ALA A 612 -1.24 7.12 -6.52
CA ALA A 612 0.09 6.85 -5.97
C ALA A 612 0.23 5.40 -5.47
N ARG A 613 -0.85 4.86 -4.88
CA ARG A 613 -0.90 3.46 -4.41
C ARG A 613 -0.83 2.46 -5.56
N GLU A 614 -1.35 2.81 -6.72
CA GLU A 614 -1.37 1.90 -7.87
C GLU A 614 -0.03 1.85 -8.59
N ILE A 615 0.68 2.95 -8.69
CA ILE A 615 1.93 3.07 -9.42
C ILE A 615 3.14 2.67 -8.58
N ALA A 616 3.20 3.11 -7.31
CA ALA A 616 4.34 2.84 -6.45
C ALA A 616 4.45 1.36 -6.05
N ASP A 617 5.66 0.89 -5.87
CA ASP A 617 6.00 -0.45 -5.41
C ASP A 617 5.75 -0.62 -3.91
N ILE A 618 5.95 0.45 -3.17
CA ILE A 618 5.71 0.56 -1.74
C ILE A 618 4.88 1.82 -1.49
N THR A 619 3.86 1.72 -0.66
CA THR A 619 3.03 2.87 -0.28
C THR A 619 3.07 3.03 1.23
N ILE A 620 3.27 4.25 1.69
CA ILE A 620 3.24 4.62 3.09
C ILE A 620 2.00 5.51 3.31
N ALA A 621 1.00 4.97 4.00
CA ALA A 621 -0.24 5.67 4.32
C ALA A 621 -0.13 6.36 5.70
N ALA A 622 1.02 6.95 5.99
CA ALA A 622 1.29 7.66 7.23
C ALA A 622 1.64 9.12 6.97
N GLU A 623 1.26 9.98 7.89
CA GLU A 623 1.69 11.39 7.89
C GLU A 623 3.16 11.56 8.31
N ASP A 624 3.85 10.47 8.69
CA ASP A 624 5.17 10.49 9.31
C ASP A 624 6.25 9.83 8.44
N LEU A 625 7.21 10.62 7.99
CA LEU A 625 8.35 10.14 7.21
C LEU A 625 9.25 9.12 7.95
N ARG A 626 9.19 9.06 9.28
CA ARG A 626 10.01 8.13 10.08
C ARG A 626 9.74 6.66 9.72
N GLU A 627 8.61 6.36 9.14
CA GLU A 627 8.26 5.01 8.70
C GLU A 627 9.17 4.50 7.57
N ILE A 628 9.74 5.38 6.75
CA ILE A 628 10.75 5.01 5.74
C ILE A 628 12.00 4.38 6.40
N VAL A 629 12.36 4.85 7.58
CA VAL A 629 13.53 4.34 8.32
C VAL A 629 13.25 2.98 8.95
N VAL A 630 11.98 2.68 9.23
CA VAL A 630 11.53 1.38 9.75
C VAL A 630 11.55 0.32 8.65
N LEU A 631 11.22 0.70 7.42
CA LEU A 631 11.24 -0.17 6.24
C LEU A 631 12.64 -0.67 5.95
#